data_04fc47f877c6ec9ee783e9bda381614b
#
_entry.id   04fc47f877c6ec9ee783e9bda381614b
#
_cell.length_a   1.000
_cell.length_b   1.000
_cell.length_c   1.000
_cell.angle_alpha   90.00
_cell.angle_beta   90.00
_cell.angle_gamma   90.00
#
_symmetry.space_group_name_H-M   'P 1'
#
loop_
_entity.id
_entity.type
_entity.pdbx_description
1 polymer ?
#
loop_
_entity_poly.entity_id
_entity_poly.type
_entity_poly.pdbx_seq_one_letter_code
_entity_poly.pdbx_strand_id
1 'polypeptide(L)'
;MKRLSALLLASVVHLLTLAFAVLGASAILREPGSFVSWVIGAPLLAIGWALRPRLGRLPADAEVLDRSAAPELYGAAARVADRVGVPPPGKVAVRDLATETRYERVGLARTPVLVVGLPLWLALPPTLRAALLATAYARRPTGGERLVGEALNTLESWRDALLDSAAPLKVRQEAQTAITASSLGVAHQPGTAYEVAGFIGRLFGRVLGGPVLLMQYALTRLAGADEGRTEARRRAPALRAVAEAELARLEQLAAGGGYLAPMQAAALRGESVTSIRQGALARFRLTADGVLTAPPGSELIGAGESELIDQELRAHYSRAIRGFGLIS
;
A
#
# COMPACT_ATOMS: atom_id res chain seq x y z
N MET A 1 10.34 -19.20 -17.94
CA MET A 1 11.44 -19.47 -17.01
C MET A 1 11.55 -18.43 -15.90
N LYS A 2 11.66 -17.13 -16.17
CA LYS A 2 11.82 -16.06 -15.15
C LYS A 2 10.76 -16.06 -14.03
N ARG A 3 9.49 -16.31 -14.38
CA ARG A 3 8.39 -16.38 -13.39
C ARG A 3 8.53 -17.56 -12.43
N LEU A 4 8.95 -18.71 -12.93
CA LEU A 4 9.22 -19.88 -12.09
C LEU A 4 10.39 -19.63 -11.14
N SER A 5 11.45 -18.99 -11.64
CA SER A 5 12.59 -18.60 -10.80
C SER A 5 12.20 -17.61 -9.70
N ALA A 6 11.33 -16.63 -10.01
CA ALA A 6 10.81 -15.70 -9.01
C ALA A 6 9.97 -16.42 -7.93
N LEU A 7 9.09 -17.35 -8.34
CA LEU A 7 8.29 -18.15 -7.42
C LEU A 7 9.13 -19.07 -6.55
N LEU A 8 10.15 -19.72 -7.14
CA LEU A 8 11.07 -20.55 -6.37
C LEU A 8 11.84 -19.75 -5.33
N LEU A 9 12.38 -18.59 -5.73
CA LEU A 9 13.11 -17.71 -4.82
C LEU A 9 12.20 -17.18 -3.71
N ALA A 10 10.99 -16.76 -4.03
CA ALA A 10 9.99 -16.35 -3.04
C ALA A 10 9.64 -17.49 -2.06
N SER A 11 9.49 -18.71 -2.58
CA SER A 11 9.24 -19.91 -1.75
C SER A 11 10.40 -20.18 -0.80
N VAL A 12 11.65 -20.01 -1.25
CA VAL A 12 12.83 -20.16 -0.38
C VAL A 12 12.80 -19.17 0.77
N VAL A 13 12.43 -17.90 0.53
CA VAL A 13 12.31 -16.89 1.59
C VAL A 13 11.26 -17.31 2.63
N HIS A 14 10.09 -17.78 2.19
CA HIS A 14 9.04 -18.23 3.11
C HIS A 14 9.40 -19.51 3.86
N LEU A 15 10.06 -20.46 3.20
CA LEU A 15 10.55 -21.68 3.84
C LEU A 15 11.62 -21.37 4.90
N LEU A 16 12.52 -20.43 4.61
CA LEU A 16 13.53 -20.00 5.58
C LEU A 16 12.88 -19.36 6.81
N THR A 17 11.87 -18.52 6.62
CA THR A 17 11.09 -17.93 7.74
C THR A 17 10.41 -19.01 8.57
N LEU A 18 9.79 -20.00 7.91
CA LEU A 18 9.16 -21.12 8.59
C LEU A 18 10.19 -21.99 9.34
N ALA A 19 11.37 -22.22 8.74
CA ALA A 19 12.44 -22.98 9.37
C ALA A 19 12.91 -22.34 10.67
N PHE A 20 13.06 -21.02 10.74
CA PHE A 20 13.36 -20.32 12.00
C PHE A 20 12.31 -20.58 13.08
N ALA A 21 11.03 -20.49 12.73
CA ALA A 21 9.94 -20.74 13.67
C ALA A 21 9.92 -22.20 14.17
N VAL A 22 10.09 -23.16 13.25
CA VAL A 22 10.09 -24.59 13.58
C VAL A 22 11.31 -24.98 14.41
N LEU A 23 12.50 -24.51 14.04
CA LEU A 23 13.74 -24.78 14.81
C LEU A 23 13.67 -24.16 16.20
N GLY A 24 13.18 -22.91 16.31
CA GLY A 24 13.00 -22.26 17.60
C GLY A 24 12.01 -22.99 18.50
N ALA A 25 10.87 -23.37 17.95
CA ALA A 25 9.87 -24.17 18.69
C ALA A 25 10.40 -25.54 19.09
N SER A 26 11.09 -26.25 18.18
CA SER A 26 11.64 -27.57 18.47
C SER A 26 12.74 -27.53 19.52
N ALA A 27 13.58 -26.49 19.55
CA ALA A 27 14.61 -26.32 20.57
C ALA A 27 13.99 -26.20 21.98
N ILE A 28 12.93 -25.38 22.11
CA ILE A 28 12.26 -25.21 23.42
C ILE A 28 11.48 -26.46 23.82
N LEU A 29 10.75 -27.10 22.87
CA LEU A 29 9.89 -28.24 23.19
C LEU A 29 10.66 -29.51 23.53
N ARG A 30 11.90 -29.67 23.05
CA ARG A 30 12.73 -30.85 23.39
C ARG A 30 13.16 -30.84 24.84
N GLU A 31 13.53 -29.67 25.38
CA GLU A 31 14.00 -29.56 26.77
C GLU A 31 13.48 -28.24 27.38
N PRO A 32 12.20 -28.17 27.75
CA PRO A 32 11.58 -26.93 28.23
C PRO A 32 12.17 -26.42 29.55
N GLY A 33 12.81 -27.30 30.36
CA GLY A 33 13.48 -26.94 31.59
C GLY A 33 14.93 -26.44 31.40
N SER A 34 15.50 -26.55 30.20
CA SER A 34 16.88 -26.15 29.95
C SER A 34 16.97 -24.65 29.61
N PHE A 35 17.77 -23.90 30.34
CA PHE A 35 18.05 -22.48 30.04
C PHE A 35 18.66 -22.31 28.64
N VAL A 36 19.51 -23.23 28.21
CA VAL A 36 20.16 -23.19 26.89
C VAL A 36 19.14 -23.29 25.77
N SER A 37 18.09 -24.16 25.93
CA SER A 37 17.00 -24.30 24.96
C SER A 37 16.22 -23.00 24.77
N TRP A 38 16.03 -22.23 25.82
CA TRP A 38 15.38 -20.93 25.75
C TRP A 38 16.29 -19.85 25.13
N VAL A 39 17.59 -19.86 25.47
CA VAL A 39 18.56 -18.89 24.91
C VAL A 39 18.68 -19.03 23.39
N ILE A 40 18.58 -20.24 22.87
CA ILE A 40 18.65 -20.49 21.42
C ILE A 40 17.25 -20.41 20.79
N GLY A 41 16.27 -21.04 21.38
CA GLY A 41 14.94 -21.18 20.80
C GLY A 41 14.13 -19.89 20.78
N ALA A 42 14.19 -19.08 21.84
CA ALA A 42 13.42 -17.84 21.90
C ALA A 42 13.85 -16.80 20.84
N PRO A 43 15.15 -16.54 20.59
CA PRO A 43 15.59 -15.69 19.48
C PRO A 43 15.15 -16.21 18.11
N LEU A 44 15.26 -17.51 17.85
CA LEU A 44 14.81 -18.12 16.59
C LEU A 44 13.31 -17.96 16.38
N LEU A 45 12.50 -18.19 17.42
CA LEU A 45 11.05 -17.92 17.38
C LEU A 45 10.75 -16.45 17.18
N ALA A 46 11.46 -15.56 17.87
CA ALA A 46 11.28 -14.12 17.71
C ALA A 46 11.60 -13.66 16.28
N ILE A 47 12.66 -14.20 15.67
CA ILE A 47 13.01 -13.97 14.26
C ILE A 47 11.88 -14.50 13.37
N GLY A 48 11.47 -15.76 13.50
CA GLY A 48 10.39 -16.35 12.71
C GLY A 48 9.08 -15.57 12.84
N TRP A 49 8.77 -15.08 14.05
CA TRP A 49 7.60 -14.24 14.30
C TRP A 49 7.69 -12.85 13.68
N ALA A 50 8.83 -12.19 13.79
CA ALA A 50 9.07 -10.86 13.22
C ALA A 50 9.00 -10.89 11.68
N LEU A 51 9.48 -11.98 11.09
CA LEU A 51 9.58 -12.18 9.64
C LEU A 51 8.36 -12.87 9.02
N ARG A 52 7.35 -13.18 9.83
CA ARG A 52 6.11 -13.78 9.31
C ARG A 52 5.46 -12.89 8.26
N PRO A 53 4.85 -13.47 7.21
CA PRO A 53 4.08 -12.70 6.23
C PRO A 53 3.03 -11.86 6.95
N ARG A 54 3.07 -10.57 6.73
CA ARG A 54 2.09 -9.66 7.35
C ARG A 54 0.79 -9.80 6.58
N LEU A 55 -0.26 -10.18 7.27
CA LEU A 55 -1.61 -10.14 6.72
C LEU A 55 -1.92 -8.70 6.29
N GLY A 56 -2.47 -8.56 5.09
CA GLY A 56 -2.88 -7.25 4.58
C GLY A 56 -3.74 -6.54 5.64
N ARG A 57 -3.32 -5.36 6.02
CA ARG A 57 -4.05 -4.47 6.92
C ARG A 57 -4.46 -3.23 6.15
N LEU A 58 -5.61 -2.70 6.47
CA LEU A 58 -5.98 -1.39 5.98
C LEU A 58 -4.92 -0.37 6.44
N PRO A 59 -4.53 0.58 5.58
CA PRO A 59 -3.74 1.73 6.00
C PRO A 59 -4.37 2.41 7.21
N ALA A 60 -3.55 2.94 8.13
CA ALA A 60 -4.04 3.55 9.36
C ALA A 60 -4.90 4.81 9.12
N ASP A 61 -4.71 5.44 7.97
CA ASP A 61 -5.44 6.61 7.48
C ASP A 61 -6.68 6.26 6.63
N ALA A 62 -6.99 4.96 6.47
CA ALA A 62 -8.17 4.51 5.73
C ALA A 62 -9.39 4.43 6.66
N GLU A 63 -10.43 5.17 6.34
CA GLU A 63 -11.71 5.16 7.04
C GLU A 63 -12.70 4.25 6.31
N VAL A 64 -13.23 3.26 7.00
CA VAL A 64 -14.23 2.34 6.44
C VAL A 64 -15.60 2.99 6.49
N LEU A 65 -16.27 3.05 5.35
CA LEU A 65 -17.63 3.57 5.23
C LEU A 65 -18.65 2.48 5.57
N ASP A 66 -19.67 2.85 6.34
CA ASP A 66 -20.81 1.98 6.52
C ASP A 66 -21.63 1.90 5.23
N ARG A 67 -22.11 0.71 4.91
CA ARG A 67 -22.94 0.50 3.70
C ARG A 67 -24.23 1.32 3.71
N SER A 68 -24.79 1.56 4.88
CA SER A 68 -25.97 2.41 5.06
C SER A 68 -25.68 3.89 4.83
N ALA A 69 -24.45 4.34 5.06
CA ALA A 69 -24.03 5.73 4.87
C ALA A 69 -23.58 6.04 3.43
N ALA A 70 -23.23 5.01 2.65
CA ALA A 70 -22.74 5.17 1.28
C ALA A 70 -23.33 4.12 0.31
N PRO A 71 -24.66 3.96 0.25
CA PRO A 71 -25.30 2.92 -0.55
C PRO A 71 -24.99 3.04 -2.05
N GLU A 72 -24.94 4.25 -2.60
CA GLU A 72 -24.68 4.50 -4.02
C GLU A 72 -23.24 4.13 -4.40
N LEU A 73 -22.27 4.51 -3.56
CA LEU A 73 -20.87 4.13 -3.78
C LEU A 73 -20.69 2.60 -3.73
N TYR A 74 -21.32 1.92 -2.78
CA TYR A 74 -21.30 0.45 -2.71
C TYR A 74 -21.99 -0.19 -3.91
N GLY A 75 -23.11 0.38 -4.38
CA GLY A 75 -23.83 -0.06 -5.56
C GLY A 75 -22.99 0.06 -6.83
N ALA A 76 -22.40 1.22 -7.06
CA ALA A 76 -21.50 1.49 -8.19
C ALA A 76 -20.28 0.55 -8.15
N ALA A 77 -19.64 0.40 -6.99
CA ALA A 77 -18.49 -0.48 -6.80
C ALA A 77 -18.85 -1.94 -7.11
N ALA A 78 -20.03 -2.41 -6.69
CA ALA A 78 -20.49 -3.78 -6.95
C ALA A 78 -20.75 -4.02 -8.44
N ARG A 79 -21.43 -3.09 -9.14
CA ARG A 79 -21.69 -3.23 -10.59
C ARG A 79 -20.41 -3.27 -11.41
N VAL A 80 -19.44 -2.39 -11.09
CA VAL A 80 -18.15 -2.41 -11.79
C VAL A 80 -17.38 -3.71 -11.48
N ALA A 81 -17.42 -4.20 -10.24
CA ALA A 81 -16.79 -5.46 -9.86
C ALA A 81 -17.38 -6.65 -10.66
N ASP A 82 -18.71 -6.71 -10.78
CA ASP A 82 -19.41 -7.74 -11.54
C ASP A 82 -19.01 -7.70 -13.03
N ARG A 83 -18.99 -6.52 -13.65
CA ARG A 83 -18.59 -6.35 -15.04
C ARG A 83 -17.12 -6.76 -15.29
N VAL A 84 -16.23 -6.49 -14.36
CA VAL A 84 -14.81 -6.91 -14.41
C VAL A 84 -14.68 -8.42 -14.15
N GLY A 85 -15.65 -9.05 -13.48
CA GLY A 85 -15.64 -10.47 -13.11
C GLY A 85 -14.88 -10.74 -11.80
N VAL A 86 -15.00 -9.84 -10.82
CA VAL A 86 -14.40 -10.01 -9.48
C VAL A 86 -15.49 -9.94 -8.40
N PRO A 87 -15.28 -10.56 -7.22
CA PRO A 87 -16.23 -10.42 -6.12
C PRO A 87 -16.42 -8.96 -5.73
N PRO A 88 -17.67 -8.53 -5.43
CA PRO A 88 -17.94 -7.19 -4.95
C PRO A 88 -17.21 -6.91 -3.63
N PRO A 89 -16.88 -5.65 -3.31
CA PRO A 89 -16.23 -5.30 -2.05
C PRO A 89 -17.18 -5.56 -0.88
N GLY A 90 -16.69 -6.28 0.13
CA GLY A 90 -17.37 -6.45 1.40
C GLY A 90 -17.34 -5.17 2.24
N LYS A 91 -16.28 -4.38 2.06
CA LYS A 91 -16.10 -3.07 2.68
C LYS A 91 -15.55 -2.07 1.67
N VAL A 92 -15.97 -0.82 1.79
CA VAL A 92 -15.39 0.32 1.07
C VAL A 92 -14.73 1.23 2.10
N ALA A 93 -13.51 1.62 1.85
CA ALA A 93 -12.78 2.56 2.68
C ALA A 93 -12.31 3.74 1.83
N VAL A 94 -12.17 4.90 2.44
CA VAL A 94 -11.66 6.11 1.81
C VAL A 94 -10.38 6.56 2.47
N ARG A 95 -9.51 7.18 1.69
CA ARG A 95 -8.31 7.84 2.17
C ARG A 95 -8.27 9.28 1.68
N ASP A 96 -8.17 10.21 2.62
CA ASP A 96 -8.34 11.63 2.37
C ASP A 96 -7.22 12.22 1.49
N LEU A 97 -5.98 11.76 1.66
CA LEU A 97 -4.80 12.32 0.98
C LEU A 97 -4.15 11.36 -0.02
N ALA A 98 -4.56 10.12 -0.09
CA ALA A 98 -4.02 9.16 -1.04
C ALA A 98 -4.67 9.31 -2.41
N THR A 99 -3.87 9.34 -3.46
CA THR A 99 -4.34 9.41 -4.85
C THR A 99 -4.70 8.06 -5.44
N GLU A 100 -4.17 6.99 -4.85
CA GLU A 100 -4.32 5.64 -5.40
C GLU A 100 -5.58 4.96 -4.89
N THR A 101 -6.31 4.33 -5.81
CA THR A 101 -7.45 3.44 -5.52
C THR A 101 -7.01 2.00 -5.69
N ARG A 102 -7.29 1.17 -4.67
CA ARG A 102 -6.85 -0.23 -4.60
C ARG A 102 -7.99 -1.16 -4.21
N TYR A 103 -7.98 -2.37 -4.77
CA TYR A 103 -8.83 -3.45 -4.32
C TYR A 103 -7.98 -4.59 -3.77
N GLU A 104 -8.10 -4.83 -2.47
CA GLU A 104 -7.27 -5.77 -1.74
C GLU A 104 -8.09 -6.66 -0.79
N ARG A 105 -7.48 -7.73 -0.30
CA ARG A 105 -8.08 -8.61 0.70
C ARG A 105 -7.38 -8.40 2.03
N VAL A 106 -8.16 -8.09 3.06
CA VAL A 106 -7.68 -7.67 4.37
C VAL A 106 -8.07 -8.67 5.45
N GLY A 107 -7.18 -8.86 6.41
CA GLY A 107 -7.39 -9.70 7.58
C GLY A 107 -7.34 -11.20 7.31
N LEU A 108 -7.56 -11.98 8.37
CA LEU A 108 -7.57 -13.45 8.32
C LEU A 108 -8.70 -13.99 7.44
N ALA A 109 -9.88 -13.37 7.51
CA ALA A 109 -11.05 -13.73 6.70
C ALA A 109 -10.90 -13.35 5.23
N ARG A 110 -9.79 -12.69 4.83
CA ARG A 110 -9.54 -12.23 3.46
C ARG A 110 -10.70 -11.42 2.88
N THR A 111 -11.30 -10.58 3.70
CA THR A 111 -12.42 -9.72 3.30
C THR A 111 -11.99 -8.82 2.14
N PRO A 112 -12.75 -8.82 1.02
CA PRO A 112 -12.46 -7.93 -0.10
C PRO A 112 -12.80 -6.49 0.29
N VAL A 113 -11.83 -5.60 0.18
CA VAL A 113 -11.95 -4.18 0.53
C VAL A 113 -11.53 -3.33 -0.67
N LEU A 114 -12.37 -2.37 -1.01
CA LEU A 114 -12.05 -1.32 -1.97
C LEU A 114 -11.59 -0.09 -1.18
N VAL A 115 -10.36 0.35 -1.40
CA VAL A 115 -9.82 1.58 -0.83
C VAL A 115 -9.79 2.65 -1.90
N VAL A 116 -10.55 3.73 -1.72
CA VAL A 116 -10.69 4.82 -2.68
C VAL A 116 -9.85 6.02 -2.25
N GLY A 117 -8.96 6.47 -3.11
CA GLY A 117 -8.21 7.70 -2.93
C GLY A 117 -9.04 8.91 -3.35
N LEU A 118 -9.40 9.77 -2.39
CA LEU A 118 -10.36 10.86 -2.61
C LEU A 118 -9.87 11.95 -3.57
N PRO A 119 -8.59 12.38 -3.58
CA PRO A 119 -8.14 13.45 -4.47
C PRO A 119 -8.39 13.14 -5.94
N LEU A 120 -8.02 11.96 -6.39
CA LEU A 120 -8.25 11.54 -7.77
C LEU A 120 -9.76 11.33 -8.02
N TRP A 121 -10.47 10.64 -7.11
CA TRP A 121 -11.90 10.41 -7.21
C TRP A 121 -12.70 11.70 -7.36
N LEU A 122 -12.39 12.73 -6.55
CA LEU A 122 -13.03 14.04 -6.62
C LEU A 122 -12.81 14.73 -7.98
N ALA A 123 -11.63 14.58 -8.57
CA ALA A 123 -11.32 15.21 -9.85
C ALA A 123 -12.02 14.56 -11.04
N LEU A 124 -12.40 13.27 -10.98
CA LEU A 124 -12.83 12.49 -12.14
C LEU A 124 -14.32 12.66 -12.48
N PRO A 125 -14.68 12.72 -13.79
CA PRO A 125 -16.07 12.58 -14.27
C PRO A 125 -16.56 11.13 -14.08
N PRO A 126 -17.89 10.88 -14.15
CA PRO A 126 -18.49 9.56 -13.92
C PRO A 126 -17.85 8.41 -14.70
N THR A 127 -17.56 8.63 -15.99
CA THR A 127 -16.94 7.64 -16.87
C THR A 127 -15.55 7.23 -16.37
N LEU A 128 -14.72 8.19 -15.98
CA LEU A 128 -13.38 7.93 -15.47
C LEU A 128 -13.39 7.39 -14.02
N ARG A 129 -14.44 7.65 -13.24
CA ARG A 129 -14.67 6.96 -11.96
C ARG A 129 -14.91 5.47 -12.16
N ALA A 130 -15.72 5.10 -13.15
CA ALA A 130 -15.91 3.70 -13.53
C ALA A 130 -14.57 3.07 -14.00
N ALA A 131 -13.78 3.79 -14.80
CA ALA A 131 -12.46 3.35 -15.25
C ALA A 131 -11.47 3.18 -14.07
N LEU A 132 -11.51 4.07 -13.10
CA LEU A 132 -10.68 3.98 -11.89
C LEU A 132 -11.02 2.72 -11.08
N LEU A 133 -12.29 2.45 -10.85
CA LEU A 133 -12.74 1.24 -10.17
C LEU A 133 -12.38 -0.02 -10.96
N ALA A 134 -12.63 -0.04 -12.29
CA ALA A 134 -12.28 -1.15 -13.16
C ALA A 134 -10.76 -1.45 -13.12
N THR A 135 -9.93 -0.41 -13.13
CA THR A 135 -8.47 -0.53 -13.02
C THR A 135 -8.06 -1.09 -11.65
N ALA A 136 -8.66 -0.60 -10.56
CA ALA A 136 -8.39 -1.08 -9.21
C ALA A 136 -8.72 -2.58 -9.07
N TYR A 137 -9.85 -3.03 -9.62
CA TYR A 137 -10.26 -4.43 -9.64
C TYR A 137 -9.37 -5.30 -10.52
N ALA A 138 -8.97 -4.80 -11.67
CA ALA A 138 -8.10 -5.50 -12.62
C ALA A 138 -6.67 -5.68 -12.11
N ARG A 139 -6.18 -4.76 -11.26
CA ARG A 139 -4.86 -4.83 -10.61
C ARG A 139 -4.76 -5.88 -9.51
N ARG A 140 -5.80 -6.67 -9.29
CA ARG A 140 -5.77 -7.75 -8.30
C ARG A 140 -4.58 -8.69 -8.55
N PRO A 141 -3.66 -8.85 -7.57
CA PRO A 141 -2.51 -9.72 -7.72
C PRO A 141 -2.94 -11.18 -7.79
N THR A 142 -2.33 -11.94 -8.68
CA THR A 142 -2.46 -13.40 -8.71
C THR A 142 -1.78 -14.04 -7.50
N GLY A 143 -2.06 -15.34 -7.23
CA GLY A 143 -1.41 -16.05 -6.13
C GLY A 143 0.12 -15.99 -6.20
N GLY A 144 0.69 -16.14 -7.39
CA GLY A 144 2.13 -16.03 -7.58
C GLY A 144 2.68 -14.62 -7.35
N GLU A 145 1.99 -13.58 -7.82
CA GLU A 145 2.39 -12.18 -7.57
C GLU A 145 2.31 -11.82 -6.09
N ARG A 146 1.33 -12.37 -5.37
CA ARG A 146 1.24 -12.21 -3.91
C ARG A 146 2.41 -12.85 -3.20
N LEU A 147 2.72 -14.11 -3.56
CA LEU A 147 3.85 -14.83 -2.97
C LEU A 147 5.15 -14.05 -3.15
N VAL A 148 5.39 -13.53 -4.36
CA VAL A 148 6.57 -12.71 -4.66
C VAL A 148 6.54 -11.38 -3.90
N GLY A 149 5.40 -10.69 -3.85
CA GLY A 149 5.24 -9.44 -3.11
C GLY A 149 5.43 -9.61 -1.61
N GLU A 150 4.86 -10.67 -1.02
CA GLU A 150 5.03 -10.99 0.41
C GLU A 150 6.50 -11.35 0.72
N ALA A 151 7.19 -12.06 -0.19
CA ALA A 151 8.61 -12.36 -0.04
C ALA A 151 9.48 -11.08 -0.12
N LEU A 152 9.16 -10.15 -1.01
CA LEU A 152 9.84 -8.85 -1.09
C LEU A 152 9.64 -8.04 0.20
N ASN A 153 8.42 -7.96 0.71
CA ASN A 153 8.13 -7.28 1.99
C ASN A 153 8.87 -7.94 3.17
N THR A 154 8.99 -9.26 3.15
CA THR A 154 9.76 -10.01 4.16
C THR A 154 11.25 -9.66 4.06
N LEU A 155 11.83 -9.67 2.85
CA LEU A 155 13.23 -9.29 2.63
C LEU A 155 13.52 -7.84 3.00
N GLU A 156 12.58 -6.93 2.75
CA GLU A 156 12.67 -5.54 3.18
C GLU A 156 12.69 -5.43 4.71
N SER A 157 11.81 -6.16 5.39
CA SER A 157 11.83 -6.24 6.86
C SER A 157 13.14 -6.82 7.40
N TRP A 158 13.73 -7.80 6.72
CA TRP A 158 15.05 -8.34 7.07
C TRP A 158 16.15 -7.31 6.85
N ARG A 159 16.13 -6.63 5.69
CA ARG A 159 17.09 -5.57 5.39
C ARG A 159 17.05 -4.50 6.48
N ASP A 160 15.88 -3.99 6.81
CA ASP A 160 15.72 -2.93 7.80
C ASP A 160 16.19 -3.40 9.19
N ALA A 161 15.82 -4.61 9.62
CA ALA A 161 16.28 -5.18 10.89
C ALA A 161 17.80 -5.36 10.94
N LEU A 162 18.43 -5.81 9.85
CA LEU A 162 19.88 -6.05 9.78
C LEU A 162 20.67 -4.74 9.64
N LEU A 163 20.18 -3.78 8.85
CA LEU A 163 20.84 -2.50 8.63
C LEU A 163 20.61 -1.54 9.79
N ASP A 164 19.44 -1.52 10.40
CA ASP A 164 19.17 -0.72 11.61
C ASP A 164 19.97 -1.23 12.81
N SER A 165 20.19 -2.53 12.91
CA SER A 165 21.10 -3.10 13.92
C SER A 165 22.57 -2.76 13.65
N ALA A 166 22.93 -2.48 12.38
CA ALA A 166 24.25 -2.05 11.95
C ALA A 166 24.42 -0.52 11.95
N ALA A 167 23.33 0.25 12.14
CA ALA A 167 23.39 1.71 12.26
C ALA A 167 24.34 2.12 13.40
N PRO A 168 25.23 3.09 13.19
CA PRO A 168 26.27 3.39 14.14
C PRO A 168 25.66 3.78 15.48
N LEU A 169 26.05 3.04 16.53
CA LEU A 169 25.70 3.31 17.93
C LEU A 169 25.92 4.79 18.32
N LYS A 170 26.80 5.49 17.60
CA LYS A 170 27.03 6.93 17.76
C LYS A 170 25.78 7.78 17.62
N VAL A 171 24.94 7.55 16.62
CA VAL A 171 23.72 8.36 16.40
C VAL A 171 22.67 8.10 17.49
N ARG A 172 22.57 6.85 17.96
CA ARG A 172 21.71 6.52 19.13
C ARG A 172 22.31 7.04 20.43
N GLN A 173 23.63 6.97 20.59
CA GLN A 173 24.31 7.55 21.74
C GLN A 173 24.26 9.07 21.76
N GLU A 174 24.41 9.74 20.63
CA GLU A 174 24.27 11.19 20.52
C GLU A 174 22.83 11.63 20.79
N ALA A 175 21.82 10.89 20.30
CA ALA A 175 20.42 11.15 20.62
C ALA A 175 20.09 10.87 22.10
N GLN A 176 20.63 9.79 22.69
CA GLN A 176 20.46 9.48 24.12
C GLN A 176 21.25 10.43 25.02
N THR A 177 22.46 10.84 24.64
CA THR A 177 23.22 11.85 25.39
C THR A 177 22.59 13.24 25.29
N ALA A 178 21.98 13.59 24.17
CA ALA A 178 21.21 14.83 24.04
C ALA A 178 19.96 14.83 24.93
N ILE A 179 19.28 13.67 25.06
CA ILE A 179 18.11 13.50 25.93
C ILE A 179 18.52 13.46 27.42
N THR A 180 19.63 12.80 27.78
CA THR A 180 20.13 12.74 29.17
C THR A 180 20.83 14.01 29.59
N ALA A 181 21.45 14.78 28.72
CA ALA A 181 22.03 16.07 29.04
C ALA A 181 20.97 17.15 29.34
N SER A 182 19.73 16.95 28.89
CA SER A 182 18.58 17.83 29.22
C SER A 182 17.86 17.45 30.52
N SER A 183 18.10 16.26 31.07
CA SER A 183 17.62 15.81 32.37
C SER A 183 18.81 15.58 33.31
N LEU A 184 18.95 16.38 34.36
CA LEU A 184 19.94 16.27 35.43
C LEU A 184 19.96 14.86 36.05
N GLY A 185 20.51 13.88 35.39
CA GLY A 185 20.61 12.50 35.85
C GLY A 185 21.86 11.83 35.35
N VAL A 186 22.59 11.23 36.28
CA VAL A 186 23.87 10.52 36.19
C VAL A 186 23.97 9.65 34.93
N ALA A 187 24.98 9.94 34.11
CA ALA A 187 25.29 9.16 32.92
C ALA A 187 25.71 7.73 33.32
N HIS A 188 24.84 6.75 33.11
CA HIS A 188 25.21 5.35 33.13
C HIS A 188 26.02 5.07 31.86
N GLN A 189 27.32 4.82 31.97
CA GLN A 189 28.09 4.29 30.85
C GLN A 189 27.56 2.92 30.46
N PRO A 190 27.20 2.69 29.16
CA PRO A 190 26.77 1.38 28.72
C PRO A 190 27.93 0.38 28.96
N GLY A 191 27.65 -0.67 29.74
CA GLY A 191 28.65 -1.68 30.07
C GLY A 191 29.16 -2.47 28.87
N THR A 192 30.31 -3.13 29.00
CA THR A 192 30.96 -3.97 27.97
C THR A 192 30.05 -4.97 27.26
N ALA A 193 28.99 -5.44 27.91
CA ALA A 193 27.96 -6.30 27.29
C ALA A 193 27.23 -5.63 26.13
N TYR A 194 27.05 -4.31 26.18
CA TYR A 194 26.39 -3.55 25.11
C TYR A 194 27.28 -3.35 23.88
N GLU A 195 28.59 -3.20 24.12
CA GLU A 195 29.58 -3.09 23.04
C GLU A 195 29.77 -4.41 22.30
N VAL A 196 29.80 -5.53 23.04
CA VAL A 196 29.89 -6.87 22.48
C VAL A 196 28.62 -7.20 21.67
N ALA A 197 27.44 -6.91 22.20
CA ALA A 197 26.18 -7.09 21.48
C ALA A 197 26.12 -6.23 20.20
N GLY A 198 26.60 -5.00 20.26
CA GLY A 198 26.71 -4.10 19.11
C GLY A 198 27.73 -4.55 18.06
N PHE A 199 28.87 -5.16 18.50
CA PHE A 199 29.86 -5.74 17.59
C PHE A 199 29.28 -6.98 16.87
N ILE A 200 28.65 -7.87 17.62
CA ILE A 200 27.99 -9.08 17.08
C ILE A 200 26.87 -8.68 16.10
N GLY A 201 26.02 -7.71 16.45
CA GLY A 201 24.98 -7.21 15.57
C GLY A 201 25.53 -6.64 14.25
N ARG A 202 26.63 -5.88 14.30
CA ARG A 202 27.31 -5.36 13.10
C ARG A 202 27.93 -6.46 12.24
N LEU A 203 28.53 -7.47 12.86
CA LEU A 203 29.11 -8.61 12.16
C LEU A 203 28.02 -9.41 11.45
N PHE A 204 26.93 -9.74 12.13
CA PHE A 204 25.76 -10.41 11.55
C PHE A 204 25.07 -9.55 10.48
N GLY A 205 24.93 -8.26 10.71
CA GLY A 205 24.37 -7.32 9.73
C GLY A 205 25.18 -7.27 8.43
N ARG A 206 26.51 -7.30 8.51
CA ARG A 206 27.38 -7.34 7.32
C ARG A 206 27.39 -8.68 6.61
N VAL A 207 27.45 -9.78 7.36
CA VAL A 207 27.52 -11.14 6.78
C VAL A 207 26.18 -11.56 6.18
N LEU A 208 25.05 -11.30 6.86
CA LEU A 208 23.71 -11.69 6.40
C LEU A 208 23.05 -10.63 5.52
N GLY A 209 23.43 -9.36 5.66
CA GLY A 209 22.87 -8.27 4.86
C GLY A 209 23.19 -8.40 3.37
N GLY A 210 24.39 -8.84 3.02
CA GLY A 210 24.78 -9.08 1.63
C GLY A 210 23.86 -10.08 0.88
N PRO A 211 23.69 -11.30 1.40
CA PRO A 211 22.74 -12.27 0.83
C PRO A 211 21.31 -11.77 0.74
N VAL A 212 20.80 -11.05 1.76
CA VAL A 212 19.43 -10.49 1.75
C VAL A 212 19.28 -9.45 0.65
N LEU A 213 20.23 -8.52 0.51
CA LEU A 213 20.22 -7.53 -0.57
C LEU A 213 20.31 -8.19 -1.95
N LEU A 214 21.14 -9.22 -2.10
CA LEU A 214 21.25 -9.97 -3.35
C LEU A 214 19.94 -10.67 -3.70
N MET A 215 19.29 -11.33 -2.73
CA MET A 215 17.98 -11.96 -2.91
C MET A 215 16.90 -10.94 -3.26
N GLN A 216 16.86 -9.81 -2.57
CA GLN A 216 15.93 -8.72 -2.85
C GLN A 216 16.14 -8.18 -4.27
N TYR A 217 17.37 -7.90 -4.65
CA TYR A 217 17.72 -7.45 -6.01
C TYR A 217 17.31 -8.47 -7.07
N ALA A 218 17.66 -9.74 -6.89
CA ALA A 218 17.33 -10.81 -7.82
C ALA A 218 15.79 -10.96 -7.96
N LEU A 219 15.07 -10.95 -6.84
CA LEU A 219 13.61 -11.10 -6.84
C LEU A 219 12.93 -9.91 -7.51
N THR A 220 13.36 -8.67 -7.22
CA THR A 220 12.85 -7.45 -7.86
C THR A 220 13.10 -7.48 -9.37
N ARG A 221 14.30 -7.87 -9.78
CA ARG A 221 14.63 -7.96 -11.21
C ARG A 221 13.85 -9.04 -11.94
N LEU A 222 13.61 -10.19 -11.28
CA LEU A 222 12.79 -11.27 -11.84
C LEU A 222 11.31 -10.88 -11.90
N ALA A 223 10.81 -10.17 -10.91
CA ALA A 223 9.44 -9.66 -10.88
C ALA A 223 9.20 -8.60 -11.98
N GLY A 224 10.12 -7.65 -12.14
CA GLY A 224 10.04 -6.60 -13.17
C GLY A 224 10.21 -7.12 -14.61
N ALA A 225 10.87 -8.26 -14.78
CA ALA A 225 11.09 -8.83 -16.13
C ALA A 225 9.81 -9.31 -16.85
N ASP A 226 8.69 -9.43 -16.14
CA ASP A 226 7.37 -9.86 -16.66
C ASP A 226 6.32 -8.74 -16.62
N GLU A 227 6.76 -7.50 -16.35
CA GLU A 227 5.88 -6.36 -16.08
C GLU A 227 4.95 -6.04 -17.27
N GLY A 228 5.47 -6.05 -18.50
CA GLY A 228 4.65 -5.79 -19.69
C GLY A 228 3.54 -6.83 -19.90
N ARG A 229 3.82 -8.12 -19.63
CA ARG A 229 2.80 -9.18 -19.71
C ARG A 229 1.79 -9.07 -18.56
N THR A 230 2.25 -8.67 -17.40
CA THR A 230 1.40 -8.44 -16.22
C THR A 230 0.47 -7.28 -16.45
N GLU A 231 0.96 -6.20 -17.05
CA GLU A 231 0.15 -5.03 -17.41
C GLU A 231 -0.90 -5.36 -18.46
N ALA A 232 -0.52 -6.03 -19.56
CA ALA A 232 -1.46 -6.50 -20.57
C ALA A 232 -2.56 -7.40 -19.97
N ARG A 233 -2.21 -8.30 -19.07
CA ARG A 233 -3.17 -9.16 -18.36
C ARG A 233 -4.08 -8.40 -17.42
N ARG A 234 -3.60 -7.34 -16.76
CA ARG A 234 -4.39 -6.47 -15.90
C ARG A 234 -5.34 -5.58 -16.71
N ARG A 235 -4.91 -5.16 -17.90
CA ARG A 235 -5.73 -4.31 -18.77
C ARG A 235 -6.96 -5.04 -19.33
N ALA A 236 -6.83 -6.32 -19.68
CA ALA A 236 -7.92 -7.10 -20.27
C ALA A 236 -9.21 -7.18 -19.43
N PRO A 237 -9.19 -7.42 -18.09
CA PRO A 237 -10.39 -7.37 -17.27
C PRO A 237 -11.02 -5.97 -17.17
N ALA A 238 -10.20 -4.92 -17.12
CA ALA A 238 -10.71 -3.54 -17.08
C ALA A 238 -11.46 -3.16 -18.35
N LEU A 239 -10.96 -3.62 -19.51
CA LEU A 239 -11.61 -3.40 -20.82
C LEU A 239 -12.98 -4.09 -20.98
N ARG A 240 -13.37 -5.01 -20.09
CA ARG A 240 -14.71 -5.56 -20.05
C ARG A 240 -15.75 -4.56 -19.51
N ALA A 241 -15.30 -3.64 -18.67
CA ALA A 241 -16.14 -2.68 -17.97
C ALA A 241 -16.14 -1.30 -18.63
N VAL A 242 -15.03 -0.89 -19.26
CA VAL A 242 -14.85 0.46 -19.79
C VAL A 242 -14.11 0.46 -21.12
N ALA A 243 -14.26 1.53 -21.89
CA ALA A 243 -13.60 1.69 -23.18
C ALA A 243 -12.09 1.93 -23.02
N GLU A 244 -11.31 1.53 -24.03
CA GLU A 244 -9.86 1.69 -24.03
C GLU A 244 -9.43 3.17 -23.94
N ALA A 245 -10.17 4.06 -24.61
CA ALA A 245 -9.92 5.50 -24.56
C ALA A 245 -10.07 6.08 -23.15
N GLU A 246 -11.01 5.57 -22.36
CA GLU A 246 -11.24 5.98 -20.97
C GLU A 246 -10.09 5.53 -20.07
N LEU A 247 -9.60 4.28 -20.27
CA LEU A 247 -8.43 3.78 -19.54
C LEU A 247 -7.18 4.60 -19.86
N ALA A 248 -6.90 4.84 -21.14
CA ALA A 248 -5.75 5.63 -21.57
C ALA A 248 -5.82 7.06 -21.00
N ARG A 249 -7.00 7.68 -21.00
CA ARG A 249 -7.19 9.02 -20.43
C ARG A 249 -6.99 9.03 -18.93
N LEU A 250 -7.46 8.01 -18.20
CA LEU A 250 -7.23 7.85 -16.77
C LEU A 250 -5.73 7.66 -16.45
N GLU A 251 -5.04 6.81 -17.21
CA GLU A 251 -3.60 6.57 -17.06
C GLU A 251 -2.80 7.86 -17.26
N GLN A 252 -3.11 8.63 -18.30
CA GLN A 252 -2.47 9.91 -18.57
C GLN A 252 -2.67 10.91 -17.43
N LEU A 253 -3.88 11.01 -16.89
CA LEU A 253 -4.20 11.87 -15.75
C LEU A 253 -3.50 11.47 -14.47
N ALA A 254 -3.50 10.16 -14.17
CA ALA A 254 -2.86 9.62 -12.99
C ALA A 254 -1.34 9.80 -13.03
N ALA A 255 -0.72 9.56 -14.20
CA ALA A 255 0.72 9.75 -14.40
C ALA A 255 1.15 11.22 -14.32
N GLY A 256 0.33 12.12 -14.89
CA GLY A 256 0.66 13.55 -14.93
C GLY A 256 0.46 14.28 -13.61
N GLY A 257 -0.36 13.78 -12.70
CA GLY A 257 -0.67 14.43 -11.42
C GLY A 257 -1.25 15.87 -11.54
N GLY A 258 -1.51 16.33 -12.76
CA GLY A 258 -1.87 17.71 -13.08
C GLY A 258 -3.20 18.20 -12.49
N TYR A 259 -3.97 17.31 -11.88
CA TYR A 259 -5.22 17.63 -11.19
C TYR A 259 -4.98 18.11 -9.73
N LEU A 260 -3.86 17.73 -9.10
CA LEU A 260 -3.59 18.02 -7.69
C LEU A 260 -3.30 19.52 -7.46
N ALA A 261 -2.33 20.08 -8.18
CA ALA A 261 -1.91 21.47 -7.97
C ALA A 261 -3.07 22.49 -8.11
N PRO A 262 -3.96 22.39 -9.12
CA PRO A 262 -5.11 23.28 -9.17
C PRO A 262 -6.14 23.09 -8.06
N MET A 263 -6.32 21.84 -7.57
CA MET A 263 -7.19 21.55 -6.45
C MET A 263 -6.62 22.10 -5.14
N GLN A 264 -5.31 21.97 -4.93
CA GLN A 264 -4.61 22.56 -3.80
C GLN A 264 -4.70 24.09 -3.82
N ALA A 265 -4.45 24.71 -4.98
CA ALA A 265 -4.59 26.16 -5.12
C ALA A 265 -6.01 26.67 -4.83
N ALA A 266 -7.04 25.94 -5.27
CA ALA A 266 -8.43 26.27 -4.98
C ALA A 266 -8.76 26.07 -3.48
N ALA A 267 -8.24 25.00 -2.87
CA ALA A 267 -8.38 24.75 -1.43
C ALA A 267 -7.72 25.86 -0.58
N LEU A 268 -6.51 26.30 -0.96
CA LEU A 268 -5.82 27.42 -0.31
C LEU A 268 -6.55 28.76 -0.45
N ARG A 269 -7.30 28.96 -1.54
CA ARG A 269 -8.19 30.14 -1.70
C ARG A 269 -9.47 30.03 -0.89
N GLY A 270 -9.70 28.92 -0.18
CA GLY A 270 -10.91 28.72 0.62
C GLY A 270 -12.16 28.38 -0.23
N GLU A 271 -11.96 27.88 -1.46
CA GLU A 271 -13.08 27.47 -2.31
C GLU A 271 -13.86 26.30 -1.72
N SER A 272 -15.15 26.26 -1.96
CA SER A 272 -16.00 25.17 -1.51
C SER A 272 -15.68 23.84 -2.26
N VAL A 273 -15.97 22.69 -1.63
CA VAL A 273 -15.85 21.37 -2.26
C VAL A 273 -16.55 21.34 -3.62
N THR A 274 -17.76 21.95 -3.70
CA THR A 274 -18.56 22.00 -4.93
C THR A 274 -17.85 22.80 -6.03
N SER A 275 -17.28 23.97 -5.67
CA SER A 275 -16.49 24.80 -6.62
C SER A 275 -15.28 24.04 -7.14
N ILE A 276 -14.50 23.42 -6.26
CA ILE A 276 -13.32 22.61 -6.62
C ILE A 276 -13.72 21.47 -7.56
N ARG A 277 -14.81 20.78 -7.25
CA ARG A 277 -15.36 19.69 -8.07
C ARG A 277 -15.77 20.18 -9.45
N GLN A 278 -16.52 21.27 -9.52
CA GLN A 278 -16.96 21.88 -10.78
C GLN A 278 -15.77 22.35 -11.62
N GLY A 279 -14.79 22.99 -11.01
CA GLY A 279 -13.55 23.39 -11.68
C GLY A 279 -12.74 22.21 -12.23
N ALA A 280 -12.68 21.10 -11.49
CA ALA A 280 -12.06 19.88 -11.96
C ALA A 280 -12.81 19.29 -13.17
N LEU A 281 -14.15 19.19 -13.09
CA LEU A 281 -14.99 18.66 -14.18
C LEU A 281 -14.97 19.54 -15.44
N ALA A 282 -14.91 20.86 -15.28
CA ALA A 282 -14.83 21.79 -16.41
C ALA A 282 -13.59 21.54 -17.28
N ARG A 283 -12.47 21.18 -16.66
CA ARG A 283 -11.22 20.84 -17.39
C ARG A 283 -11.37 19.61 -18.28
N PHE A 284 -12.16 18.62 -17.88
CA PHE A 284 -12.42 17.44 -18.73
C PHE A 284 -13.34 17.72 -19.91
N ARG A 285 -14.09 18.81 -19.83
CA ARG A 285 -15.01 19.24 -20.89
C ARG A 285 -14.35 20.17 -21.91
N LEU A 286 -13.18 20.73 -21.55
CA LEU A 286 -12.44 21.58 -22.48
C LEU A 286 -11.69 20.71 -23.49
N THR A 287 -11.97 20.90 -24.77
CA THR A 287 -11.13 20.36 -25.85
C THR A 287 -9.87 21.19 -26.03
N ALA A 288 -8.90 20.67 -26.80
CA ALA A 288 -7.70 21.41 -27.16
C ALA A 288 -8.01 22.76 -27.85
N ASP A 289 -9.16 22.84 -28.53
CA ASP A 289 -9.65 24.03 -29.23
C ASP A 289 -10.46 24.97 -28.32
N GLY A 290 -10.52 24.71 -27.02
CA GLY A 290 -11.24 25.56 -26.06
C GLY A 290 -12.75 25.40 -26.04
N VAL A 291 -13.31 24.40 -26.74
CA VAL A 291 -14.75 24.13 -26.79
C VAL A 291 -15.17 23.24 -25.63
N LEU A 292 -16.26 23.59 -24.95
CA LEU A 292 -16.85 22.76 -23.90
C LEU A 292 -17.72 21.65 -24.53
N THR A 293 -17.34 20.41 -24.31
CA THR A 293 -18.11 19.22 -24.71
C THR A 293 -18.95 18.67 -23.56
N ALA A 294 -20.07 18.00 -23.91
CA ALA A 294 -20.81 17.23 -22.92
C ALA A 294 -19.94 16.08 -22.40
N PRO A 295 -19.98 15.76 -21.09
CA PRO A 295 -19.27 14.60 -20.58
C PRO A 295 -19.87 13.35 -21.22
N PRO A 296 -19.03 12.38 -21.67
CA PRO A 296 -19.55 11.11 -22.17
C PRO A 296 -20.31 10.39 -21.05
N GLY A 297 -21.49 9.84 -21.38
CA GLY A 297 -22.26 9.05 -20.44
C GLY A 297 -21.55 7.75 -20.09
N SER A 298 -21.73 7.26 -18.87
CA SER A 298 -21.32 5.92 -18.46
C SER A 298 -22.54 5.09 -18.13
N GLU A 299 -22.60 3.86 -18.64
CA GLU A 299 -23.64 2.90 -18.28
C GLU A 299 -23.47 2.38 -16.84
N LEU A 300 -22.23 2.42 -16.30
CA LEU A 300 -21.90 1.85 -14.99
C LEU A 300 -22.08 2.84 -13.85
N ILE A 301 -21.82 4.13 -14.09
CA ILE A 301 -22.01 5.21 -13.11
C ILE A 301 -22.69 6.37 -13.86
N GLY A 302 -23.98 6.57 -13.62
CA GLY A 302 -24.72 7.68 -14.19
C GLY A 302 -24.33 9.03 -13.58
N ALA A 303 -24.65 10.13 -14.26
CA ALA A 303 -24.38 11.48 -13.77
C ALA A 303 -25.08 11.76 -12.43
N GLY A 304 -26.38 11.44 -12.32
CA GLY A 304 -27.15 11.61 -11.10
C GLY A 304 -26.62 10.74 -9.94
N GLU A 305 -26.28 9.49 -10.21
CA GLU A 305 -25.67 8.60 -9.22
C GLU A 305 -24.31 9.13 -8.75
N SER A 306 -23.49 9.65 -9.67
CA SER A 306 -22.23 10.28 -9.33
C SER A 306 -22.39 11.47 -8.40
N GLU A 307 -23.48 12.24 -8.53
CA GLU A 307 -23.82 13.35 -7.63
C GLU A 307 -24.27 12.84 -6.26
N LEU A 308 -25.04 11.75 -6.18
CA LEU A 308 -25.41 11.10 -4.93
C LEU A 308 -24.17 10.58 -4.19
N ILE A 309 -23.25 9.92 -4.88
CA ILE A 309 -21.97 9.51 -4.32
C ILE A 309 -21.16 10.72 -3.80
N ASP A 310 -21.17 11.84 -4.52
CA ASP A 310 -20.51 13.07 -4.06
C ASP A 310 -21.16 13.65 -2.80
N GLN A 311 -22.47 13.46 -2.62
CA GLN A 311 -23.19 13.84 -1.39
C GLN A 311 -22.79 12.93 -0.22
N GLU A 312 -22.74 11.60 -0.43
CA GLU A 312 -22.27 10.62 0.55
C GLU A 312 -20.87 10.93 1.04
N LEU A 313 -19.98 11.34 0.15
CA LEU A 313 -18.56 11.60 0.44
C LEU A 313 -18.25 13.05 0.86
N ARG A 314 -19.25 13.93 0.95
CA ARG A 314 -19.05 15.38 1.21
C ARG A 314 -18.21 15.68 2.47
N ALA A 315 -18.49 14.97 3.57
CA ALA A 315 -17.74 15.16 4.82
C ALA A 315 -16.25 14.79 4.67
N HIS A 316 -15.97 13.70 3.94
CA HIS A 316 -14.62 13.22 3.65
C HIS A 316 -13.89 14.19 2.70
N TYR A 317 -14.55 14.70 1.68
CA TYR A 317 -13.98 15.72 0.79
C TYR A 317 -13.59 16.99 1.55
N SER A 318 -14.43 17.43 2.49
CA SER A 318 -14.13 18.61 3.32
C SER A 318 -12.89 18.41 4.20
N ARG A 319 -12.64 17.19 4.66
CA ARG A 319 -11.41 16.84 5.40
C ARG A 319 -10.20 16.80 4.49
N ALA A 320 -10.33 16.11 3.34
CA ALA A 320 -9.26 16.02 2.35
C ALA A 320 -8.78 17.39 1.88
N ILE A 321 -9.71 18.30 1.57
CA ILE A 321 -9.41 19.66 1.13
C ILE A 321 -8.67 20.44 2.23
N ARG A 322 -9.08 20.34 3.49
CA ARG A 322 -8.34 20.95 4.61
C ARG A 322 -6.94 20.37 4.76
N GLY A 323 -6.78 19.06 4.52
CA GLY A 323 -5.49 18.38 4.54
C GLY A 323 -4.54 18.86 3.43
N PHE A 324 -5.05 19.25 2.26
CA PHE A 324 -4.21 19.80 1.19
C PHE A 324 -3.49 21.10 1.56
N GLY A 325 -4.09 21.92 2.42
CA GLY A 325 -3.47 23.16 2.91
C GLY A 325 -2.36 22.93 3.95
N LEU A 326 -2.23 21.73 4.50
CA LEU A 326 -1.22 21.38 5.52
C LEU A 326 0.02 20.68 4.95
N ILE A 327 0.00 20.32 3.67
CA ILE A 327 1.09 19.58 2.98
C ILE A 327 1.95 20.53 2.10
N SER A 328 1.82 21.80 2.29
CA SER A 328 2.64 22.80 1.56
C SER A 328 3.98 23.07 2.26
#